data_48d29926008ca58d3f8c6282015a878b
#
_entry.id   48d29926008ca58d3f8c6282015a878b
#
_cell.length_a   1.000
_cell.length_b   1.000
_cell.length_c   1.000
_cell.angle_alpha   90.00
_cell.angle_beta   90.00
_cell.angle_gamma   90.00
#
_symmetry.space_group_name_H-M   'P 1'
#
loop_
_entity.id
_entity.type
_entity.pdbx_description
1 polymer ?
#
loop_
_entity_poly.entity_id
_entity_poly.type
_entity_poly.pdbx_seq_one_letter_code
_entity_poly.pdbx_strand_id
1 'polypeptide(L)'
;MRMFSSDLTGRSVVTTDGVIIGQVNNIVVETETGFIKSLLTEPKGELKLTVFQKDSKGRYMIPLDAIKSFKDVLVLDPRSLVKDESLTRV
;
A
#
# COMPACT_ATOMS: atom_id res chain seq x y z
N MET A 1 6.74 2.93 -15.51
CA MET A 1 7.52 3.66 -14.51
C MET A 1 8.55 2.74 -13.88
N ARG A 2 9.75 3.20 -13.74
CA ARG A 2 10.80 2.39 -13.13
C ARG A 2 11.07 2.88 -11.71
N MET A 3 10.97 1.98 -10.76
CA MET A 3 11.22 2.27 -9.36
C MET A 3 12.06 1.20 -8.74
N PHE A 4 12.92 1.61 -7.84
CA PHE A 4 13.71 0.68 -7.06
C PHE A 4 13.13 0.61 -5.65
N SER A 5 13.35 -0.52 -4.99
CA SER A 5 12.82 -0.70 -3.64
C SER A 5 13.32 0.37 -2.69
N SER A 6 14.56 0.83 -2.89
CA SER A 6 15.13 1.87 -2.03
C SER A 6 14.39 3.21 -2.18
N ASP A 7 13.68 3.39 -3.30
CA ASP A 7 12.94 4.62 -3.51
C ASP A 7 11.63 4.65 -2.74
N LEU A 8 11.15 3.50 -2.33
CA LEU A 8 9.84 3.38 -1.70
C LEU A 8 9.92 3.14 -0.21
N THR A 9 10.95 2.44 0.24
CA THR A 9 11.08 2.08 1.64
C THR A 9 11.26 3.34 2.48
N GLY A 10 10.50 3.41 3.56
CA GLY A 10 10.57 4.54 4.47
C GLY A 10 9.57 5.64 4.18
N ARG A 11 8.93 5.61 3.01
CA ARG A 11 7.97 6.64 2.66
C ARG A 11 6.65 6.39 3.36
N SER A 12 5.95 7.47 3.68
CA SER A 12 4.64 7.38 4.30
C SER A 12 3.58 7.09 3.24
N VAL A 13 2.58 6.32 3.63
CA VAL A 13 1.42 6.06 2.79
C VAL A 13 0.25 6.83 3.37
N VAL A 14 -0.37 7.68 2.56
CA VAL A 14 -1.50 8.49 2.99
C VAL A 14 -2.65 8.28 2.01
N THR A 15 -3.87 8.52 2.49
CA THR A 15 -5.03 8.47 1.62
C THR A 15 -5.13 9.76 0.83
N THR A 16 -6.03 9.77 -0.17
CA THR A 16 -6.29 11.00 -0.92
C THR A 16 -6.85 12.10 -0.02
N ASP A 17 -7.39 11.72 1.13
CA ASP A 17 -7.91 12.69 2.10
C ASP A 17 -6.83 13.17 3.07
N GLY A 18 -5.61 12.68 2.92
CA GLY A 18 -4.53 13.11 3.78
C GLY A 18 -4.37 12.34 5.07
N VAL A 19 -5.08 11.23 5.23
CA VAL A 19 -4.99 10.42 6.45
C VAL A 19 -3.78 9.49 6.32
N ILE A 20 -2.94 9.49 7.35
CA ILE A 20 -1.75 8.65 7.36
C ILE A 20 -2.15 7.21 7.64
N ILE A 21 -1.75 6.30 6.76
CA ILE A 21 -2.01 4.88 6.93
C ILE A 21 -0.82 4.18 7.58
N GLY A 22 0.36 4.50 7.11
CA GLY A 22 1.54 3.86 7.65
C GLY A 22 2.79 4.27 6.90
N GLN A 23 3.82 3.46 7.05
CA GLN A 23 5.11 3.72 6.44
C GLN A 23 5.58 2.44 5.77
N VAL A 24 6.07 2.55 4.55
CA VAL A 24 6.56 1.38 3.83
C VAL A 24 7.77 0.82 4.53
N ASN A 25 7.67 -0.44 4.89
CA ASN A 25 8.72 -1.15 5.61
C ASN A 25 9.51 -2.06 4.69
N ASN A 26 8.81 -2.65 3.70
CA ASN A 26 9.45 -3.56 2.77
C ASN A 26 8.57 -3.69 1.54
N ILE A 27 9.02 -4.42 0.54
CA ILE A 27 8.26 -4.64 -0.67
C ILE A 27 8.18 -6.13 -0.98
N VAL A 28 7.18 -6.50 -1.76
CA VAL A 28 7.03 -7.86 -2.27
C VAL A 28 7.22 -7.80 -3.77
N VAL A 29 8.12 -8.60 -4.29
CA VAL A 29 8.47 -8.61 -5.70
C VAL A 29 8.03 -9.94 -6.31
N GLU A 30 7.46 -9.85 -7.50
CA GLU A 30 7.14 -11.02 -8.28
C GLU A 30 8.44 -11.60 -8.82
N THR A 31 8.75 -12.84 -8.48
CA THR A 31 10.05 -13.41 -8.84
C THR A 31 10.21 -13.66 -10.33
N GLU A 32 9.11 -13.92 -11.03
CA GLU A 32 9.20 -14.20 -12.45
C GLU A 32 9.42 -12.96 -13.30
N THR A 33 8.84 -11.84 -12.88
CA THR A 33 8.93 -10.62 -13.67
C THR A 33 9.87 -9.58 -13.09
N GLY A 34 10.15 -9.68 -11.78
CA GLY A 34 10.93 -8.68 -11.10
C GLY A 34 10.15 -7.42 -10.76
N PHE A 35 8.84 -7.38 -11.04
CA PHE A 35 8.03 -6.22 -10.75
C PHE A 35 7.59 -6.22 -9.30
N ILE A 36 7.44 -5.03 -8.75
CA ILE A 36 6.93 -4.86 -7.40
C ILE A 36 5.44 -5.19 -7.41
N LYS A 37 5.04 -6.07 -6.52
CA LYS A 37 3.67 -6.51 -6.44
C LYS A 37 2.91 -5.79 -5.33
N SER A 38 3.54 -5.65 -4.17
CA SER A 38 2.88 -5.08 -3.01
C SER A 38 3.88 -4.35 -2.14
N LEU A 39 3.36 -3.46 -1.31
CA LEU A 39 4.15 -2.73 -0.34
C LEU A 39 3.76 -3.21 1.05
N LEU A 40 4.74 -3.67 1.81
CA LEU A 40 4.50 -4.05 3.19
C LEU A 40 4.61 -2.79 4.03
N THR A 41 3.49 -2.34 4.54
CA THR A 41 3.36 -1.06 5.19
C THR A 41 3.07 -1.24 6.66
N GLU A 42 3.94 -0.70 7.50
CA GLU A 42 3.74 -0.77 8.93
C GLU A 42 2.68 0.25 9.33
N PRO A 43 1.60 -0.19 9.98
CA PRO A 43 0.51 0.73 10.32
C PRO A 43 0.98 1.83 11.26
N LYS A 44 0.51 3.02 11.01
CA LYS A 44 0.76 4.18 11.86
C LYS A 44 -0.55 4.91 12.01
N GLY A 45 -0.70 5.61 13.14
CA GLY A 45 -1.93 6.35 13.38
C GLY A 45 -3.04 5.42 13.83
N GLU A 46 -4.24 5.96 13.85
CA GLU A 46 -5.38 5.24 14.42
C GLU A 46 -6.29 4.60 13.39
N LEU A 47 -6.10 4.91 12.14
CA LEU A 47 -6.94 4.35 11.10
C LEU A 47 -6.60 2.88 10.90
N LYS A 48 -7.61 2.04 10.93
CA LYS A 48 -7.44 0.62 10.68
C LYS A 48 -8.14 0.26 9.39
N LEU A 49 -7.38 -0.35 8.49
CA LEU A 49 -7.92 -0.75 7.20
C LEU A 49 -8.14 -2.24 7.22
N THR A 50 -9.38 -2.65 7.01
CA THR A 50 -9.71 -4.07 6.99
C THR A 50 -9.71 -4.65 5.59
N VAL A 51 -9.56 -3.79 4.57
CA VAL A 51 -9.59 -4.23 3.19
C VAL A 51 -8.26 -4.84 2.74
N PHE A 52 -7.20 -4.59 3.48
CA PHE A 52 -5.90 -5.15 3.12
C PHE A 52 -5.60 -6.36 3.95
N GLN A 53 -4.91 -7.31 3.34
CA GLN A 53 -4.38 -8.43 4.07
C GLN A 53 -3.20 -7.97 4.90
N LYS A 54 -2.95 -8.65 6.00
CA LYS A 54 -1.79 -8.38 6.82
C LYS A 54 -0.86 -9.58 6.78
N ASP A 55 0.43 -9.30 6.88
CA ASP A 55 1.39 -10.39 6.98
C ASP A 55 1.48 -10.85 8.42
N SER A 56 2.39 -11.80 8.69
CA SER A 56 2.51 -12.36 10.04
C SER A 56 2.99 -11.34 11.07
N LYS A 57 3.54 -10.24 10.62
CA LYS A 57 4.03 -9.19 11.51
C LYS A 57 3.05 -8.03 11.63
N GLY A 58 1.87 -8.18 11.08
CA GLY A 58 0.84 -7.15 11.18
C GLY A 58 1.00 -6.00 10.20
N ARG A 59 1.83 -6.14 9.20
CA ARG A 59 2.00 -5.09 8.20
C ARG A 59 0.94 -5.25 7.12
N TYR A 60 0.43 -4.14 6.63
CA TYR A 60 -0.54 -4.16 5.53
C TYR A 60 0.18 -4.55 4.24
N MET A 61 -0.44 -5.43 3.47
CA MET A 61 0.04 -5.78 2.13
C MET A 61 -0.76 -4.97 1.15
N ILE A 62 -0.22 -3.82 0.77
CA ILE A 62 -0.92 -2.88 -0.11
C ILE A 62 -0.50 -3.15 -1.55
N PRO A 63 -1.44 -3.52 -2.43
CA PRO A 63 -1.09 -3.73 -3.84
C PRO A 63 -0.57 -2.46 -4.46
N LEU A 64 0.42 -2.58 -5.30
CA LEU A 64 0.99 -1.40 -5.94
C LEU A 64 -0.06 -0.67 -6.75
N ASP A 65 -1.02 -1.40 -7.32
CA ASP A 65 -2.08 -0.80 -8.11
C ASP A 65 -2.97 0.16 -7.33
N ALA A 66 -2.97 0.04 -6.01
CA ALA A 66 -3.78 0.93 -5.18
C ALA A 66 -3.12 2.29 -4.96
N ILE A 67 -1.86 2.41 -5.31
CA ILE A 67 -1.13 3.66 -5.12
C ILE A 67 -1.30 4.53 -6.34
N LYS A 68 -1.83 5.72 -6.11
CA LYS A 68 -2.15 6.66 -7.17
C LYS A 68 -0.98 7.58 -7.50
N SER A 69 -0.17 7.90 -6.52
CA SER A 69 0.91 8.85 -6.71
C SER A 69 2.13 8.41 -5.94
N PHE A 70 3.29 8.56 -6.56
CA PHE A 70 4.58 8.15 -5.98
C PHE A 70 5.48 9.37 -5.92
N LYS A 71 5.37 10.10 -4.82
CA LYS A 71 6.23 11.27 -4.61
C LYS A 71 6.88 11.09 -3.25
N ASP A 72 7.07 12.19 -2.53
CA ASP A 72 7.65 12.10 -1.19
C ASP A 72 6.78 11.25 -0.29
N VAL A 73 5.48 11.29 -0.51
CA VAL A 73 4.55 10.36 0.14
C VAL A 73 3.85 9.58 -0.95
N LEU A 74 3.40 8.38 -0.59
CA LEU A 74 2.66 7.53 -1.51
C LEU A 74 1.19 7.72 -1.22
N VAL A 75 0.44 8.12 -2.24
CA VAL A 75 -0.98 8.41 -2.08
C VAL A 75 -1.80 7.21 -2.49
N LEU A 76 -2.55 6.69 -1.55
CA LEU A 76 -3.44 5.56 -1.76
C LEU A 76 -4.83 6.10 -2.06
N ASP A 77 -5.42 5.63 -3.15
CA ASP A 77 -6.79 5.98 -3.46
C ASP A 77 -7.69 4.83 -2.97
N PRO A 78 -8.45 5.04 -1.90
CA PRO A 78 -9.28 3.98 -1.37
C PRO A 78 -10.31 3.48 -2.38
N ARG A 79 -10.69 4.31 -3.33
CA ARG A 79 -11.68 3.92 -4.32
C ARG A 79 -11.16 2.85 -5.27
N SER A 80 -9.85 2.76 -5.43
CA SER A 80 -9.31 1.74 -6.31
C SER A 80 -9.50 0.34 -5.73
N LEU A 81 -9.76 0.26 -4.43
CA LEU A 81 -10.02 -1.02 -3.77
C LEU A 81 -11.46 -1.45 -3.88
N VAL A 82 -12.34 -0.49 -4.13
CA VAL A 82 -13.78 -0.76 -4.20
C VAL A 82 -14.15 -1.47 -5.48
N LYS A 83 -13.23 -1.61 -6.39
CA LYS A 83 -13.48 -2.36 -7.60
C LYS A 83 -13.77 -3.81 -7.30
N ASP A 84 -13.25 -4.30 -6.19
CA ASP A 84 -13.53 -5.66 -5.79
C ASP A 84 -14.92 -5.67 -5.18
N GLU A 85 -15.81 -6.38 -5.81
CA GLU A 85 -17.17 -6.42 -5.36
C GLU A 85 -17.33 -6.91 -3.95
N SER A 86 -16.46 -7.80 -3.52
CA SER A 86 -16.55 -8.32 -2.17
C SER A 86 -16.33 -7.23 -1.15
N LEU A 87 -15.65 -6.16 -1.52
CA LEU A 87 -15.38 -5.07 -0.60
C LEU A 87 -16.53 -4.09 -0.53
N THR A 88 -17.34 -4.04 -1.58
CA THR A 88 -18.44 -3.08 -1.62
C THR A 88 -19.69 -3.64 -1.01
N ARG A 89 -19.68 -4.88 -0.70
CA ARG A 89 -20.88 -5.54 -0.25
C ARG A 89 -21.07 -5.55 1.21
N VAL A 90 -20.39 -4.84 1.90
CA VAL A 90 -20.54 -4.91 3.35
C VAL A 90 -21.64 -4.04 3.87
#